data_e1056a6f5a9306331847510466673546
#
_entry.id   e1056a6f5a9306331847510466673546
#
_cell.length_a   1.000
_cell.length_b   1.000
_cell.length_c   1.000
_cell.angle_alpha   90.00
_cell.angle_beta   90.00
_cell.angle_gamma   90.00
#
_symmetry.space_group_name_H-M   'P 1'
#
loop_
_entity.id
_entity.type
_entity.pdbx_description
1 polymer ?
#
loop_
_entity_poly.entity_id
_entity_poly.type
_entity_poly.pdbx_seq_one_letter_code
_entity_poly.pdbx_strand_id
1 'polypeptide(L)'
;MFNDNTNKMNRSILDIQASALVISQFTLCADTKKGRRPSFLNAESPELSKKLYEYFKVSLRKRGMLVDYGQFGSLMKVKLVNDGPVTFVLDSKQ
;
A
#
# COMPACT_ATOMS: atom_id res chain seq x y z
N MET A 1 9.45 7.77 0.16
CA MET A 1 10.62 8.61 -0.15
C MET A 1 10.79 9.65 0.94
N PHE A 2 12.01 9.88 1.31
CA PHE A 2 12.32 10.75 2.46
C PHE A 2 13.41 11.75 2.09
N ASN A 3 13.42 12.87 2.79
CA ASN A 3 14.38 13.92 2.51
C ASN A 3 15.79 13.53 2.92
N ASP A 4 16.77 13.87 2.08
CA ASP A 4 18.18 13.82 2.41
C ASP A 4 18.63 15.10 3.11
N ASN A 5 19.93 15.25 3.33
CA ASN A 5 20.49 16.43 3.99
C ASN A 5 20.31 17.74 3.18
N THR A 6 19.92 17.64 1.91
CA THR A 6 19.66 18.78 1.04
C THR A 6 18.17 19.04 0.81
N ASN A 7 17.30 18.42 1.62
CA ASN A 7 15.84 18.48 1.52
C ASN A 7 15.27 17.95 0.20
N LYS A 8 15.99 17.03 -0.46
CA LYS A 8 15.52 16.31 -1.64
C LYS A 8 15.08 14.91 -1.25
N MET A 9 14.01 14.40 -1.86
CA MET A 9 13.44 13.07 -1.56
C MET A 9 14.28 11.96 -2.21
N ASN A 10 15.50 11.78 -1.74
CA ASN A 10 16.45 10.79 -2.26
C ASN A 10 16.70 9.60 -1.33
N ARG A 11 16.04 9.55 -0.17
CA ARG A 11 16.21 8.43 0.78
C ARG A 11 15.05 7.45 0.67
N SER A 12 15.38 6.16 0.64
CA SER A 12 14.40 5.10 0.75
C SER A 12 14.02 4.87 2.21
N ILE A 13 12.95 4.09 2.41
CA ILE A 13 12.54 3.66 3.75
C ILE A 13 13.63 2.81 4.44
N LEU A 14 14.42 2.07 3.67
CA LEU A 14 15.54 1.29 4.21
C LEU A 14 16.69 2.19 4.64
N ASP A 15 16.95 3.27 3.90
CA ASP A 15 18.03 4.21 4.23
C ASP A 15 17.82 4.87 5.59
N ILE A 16 16.58 5.16 5.97
CA ILE A 16 16.27 5.79 7.26
C ILE A 16 15.83 4.79 8.31
N GLN A 17 15.83 3.50 8.00
CA GLN A 17 15.41 2.42 8.91
C GLN A 17 14.00 2.63 9.46
N ALA A 18 13.09 3.12 8.63
CA ALA A 18 11.70 3.32 9.00
C ALA A 18 10.91 2.01 8.88
N SER A 19 9.68 2.03 9.36
CA SER A 19 8.75 0.91 9.26
C SER A 19 7.66 1.19 8.24
N ALA A 20 6.94 0.14 7.85
CA ALA A 20 5.81 0.22 6.94
C ALA A 20 4.55 -0.34 7.57
N LEU A 21 3.42 0.27 7.27
CA LEU A 21 2.10 -0.28 7.57
C LEU A 21 1.47 -0.71 6.24
N VAL A 22 1.22 -2.00 6.10
CA VAL A 22 0.66 -2.57 4.86
C VAL A 22 -0.81 -2.89 5.07
N ILE A 23 -1.66 -2.34 4.21
CA ILE A 23 -3.10 -2.52 4.29
C ILE A 23 -3.61 -2.91 2.90
N SER A 24 -4.35 -4.01 2.84
CA SER A 24 -5.04 -4.41 1.62
C SER A 24 -6.25 -3.50 1.38
N GLN A 25 -6.48 -3.13 0.11
CA GLN A 25 -7.58 -2.24 -0.23
C GLN A 25 -8.08 -2.54 -1.65
N PHE A 26 -9.07 -3.42 -1.77
CA PHE A 26 -9.65 -3.76 -3.07
C PHE A 26 -10.49 -2.64 -3.67
N THR A 27 -11.02 -1.74 -2.84
CA THR A 27 -11.87 -0.63 -3.30
C THR A 27 -11.12 0.35 -4.21
N LEU A 28 -9.79 0.32 -4.23
CA LEU A 28 -9.00 1.07 -5.19
C LEU A 28 -9.21 0.59 -6.63
N CYS A 29 -9.73 -0.63 -6.82
CA CYS A 29 -10.08 -1.19 -8.12
C CYS A 29 -11.52 -0.86 -8.54
N ALA A 30 -12.21 -0.01 -7.80
CA ALA A 30 -13.60 0.34 -8.06
C ALA A 30 -13.74 1.08 -9.39
N ASP A 31 -14.76 0.68 -10.17
CA ASP A 31 -15.21 1.41 -11.33
C ASP A 31 -16.52 2.13 -10.97
N THR A 32 -16.49 3.45 -11.02
CA THR A 32 -17.61 4.31 -10.68
C THR A 32 -18.23 4.99 -11.92
N LYS A 33 -17.86 4.57 -13.10
CA LYS A 33 -18.30 5.22 -14.36
C LYS A 33 -19.76 5.00 -14.65
N LYS A 34 -20.35 3.91 -14.12
CA LYS A 34 -21.75 3.55 -14.39
C LYS A 34 -22.55 3.51 -13.09
N GLY A 35 -23.54 4.40 -12.96
CA GLY A 35 -24.47 4.39 -11.84
C GLY A 35 -23.87 4.83 -10.51
N ARG A 36 -24.58 4.54 -9.43
CA ARG A 36 -24.23 4.95 -8.07
C ARG A 36 -23.43 3.92 -7.29
N ARG A 37 -23.43 2.66 -7.76
CA ARG A 37 -22.73 1.56 -7.10
C ARG A 37 -21.39 1.33 -7.79
N PRO A 38 -20.30 1.30 -7.04
CA PRO A 38 -19.02 0.96 -7.62
C PRO A 38 -19.00 -0.51 -8.07
N SER A 39 -18.36 -0.77 -9.22
CA SER A 39 -18.08 -2.12 -9.70
C SER A 39 -16.66 -2.51 -9.33
N PHE A 40 -16.46 -3.75 -8.90
CA PHE A 40 -15.15 -4.30 -8.55
C PHE A 40 -14.71 -5.41 -9.50
N LEU A 41 -15.23 -5.42 -10.72
CA LEU A 41 -14.89 -6.43 -11.73
C LEU A 41 -13.39 -6.44 -12.07
N ASN A 42 -12.71 -5.31 -11.90
CA ASN A 42 -11.28 -5.19 -12.16
C ASN A 42 -10.41 -5.68 -10.99
N ALA A 43 -11.02 -5.95 -9.84
CA ALA A 43 -10.30 -6.49 -8.71
C ALA A 43 -10.00 -7.97 -8.94
N GLU A 44 -8.82 -8.41 -8.49
CA GLU A 44 -8.45 -9.82 -8.56
C GLU A 44 -9.28 -10.64 -7.58
N SER A 45 -9.34 -11.96 -7.80
CA SER A 45 -10.05 -12.87 -6.89
C SER A 45 -9.53 -12.73 -5.46
N PRO A 46 -10.38 -12.93 -4.43
CA PRO A 46 -9.92 -12.85 -3.04
C PRO A 46 -8.78 -13.81 -2.71
N GLU A 47 -8.78 -15.02 -3.29
CA GLU A 47 -7.74 -16.00 -3.03
C GLU A 47 -6.37 -15.56 -3.55
N LEU A 48 -6.29 -15.11 -4.79
CA LEU A 48 -5.03 -14.63 -5.37
C LEU A 48 -4.62 -13.31 -4.72
N SER A 49 -5.55 -12.43 -4.45
CA SER A 49 -5.28 -11.16 -3.76
C SER A 49 -4.65 -11.39 -2.40
N LYS A 50 -5.15 -12.35 -1.63
CA LYS A 50 -4.58 -12.69 -0.32
C LYS A 50 -3.15 -13.21 -0.45
N LYS A 51 -2.89 -14.08 -1.43
CA LYS A 51 -1.54 -14.59 -1.70
C LYS A 51 -0.57 -13.47 -2.06
N LEU A 52 -0.99 -12.54 -2.89
CA LEU A 52 -0.16 -11.39 -3.29
C LEU A 52 0.10 -10.47 -2.11
N TYR A 53 -0.90 -10.25 -1.27
CA TYR A 53 -0.77 -9.43 -0.06
C TYR A 53 0.26 -10.06 0.91
N GLU A 54 0.15 -11.36 1.17
CA GLU A 54 1.09 -12.07 2.03
C GLU A 54 2.51 -12.05 1.44
N TYR A 55 2.64 -12.27 0.14
CA TYR A 55 3.92 -12.20 -0.56
C TYR A 55 4.56 -10.81 -0.43
N PHE A 56 3.78 -9.76 -0.56
CA PHE A 56 4.25 -8.39 -0.42
C PHE A 56 4.81 -8.12 0.98
N LYS A 57 4.06 -8.54 2.02
CA LYS A 57 4.53 -8.39 3.41
C LYS A 57 5.84 -9.13 3.66
N VAL A 58 5.92 -10.38 3.22
CA VAL A 58 7.13 -11.20 3.38
C VAL A 58 8.31 -10.60 2.64
N SER A 59 8.08 -10.09 1.44
CA SER A 59 9.12 -9.46 0.63
C SER A 59 9.71 -8.22 1.31
N LEU A 60 8.88 -7.40 1.93
CA LEU A 60 9.34 -6.25 2.70
C LEU A 60 10.18 -6.67 3.92
N ARG A 61 9.73 -7.69 4.65
CA ARG A 61 10.45 -8.20 5.80
C ARG A 61 11.82 -8.79 5.43
N LYS A 62 11.90 -9.48 4.31
CA LYS A 62 13.16 -10.04 3.80
C LYS A 62 14.19 -8.96 3.48
N ARG A 63 13.74 -7.74 3.20
CA ARG A 63 14.61 -6.59 2.95
C ARG A 63 15.02 -5.86 4.22
N GLY A 64 14.66 -6.39 5.40
CA GLY A 64 15.02 -5.83 6.68
C GLY A 64 14.08 -4.76 7.21
N MET A 65 12.90 -4.61 6.62
CA MET A 65 11.92 -3.62 7.05
C MET A 65 11.04 -4.16 8.17
N LEU A 66 10.77 -3.34 9.17
CA LEU A 66 9.71 -3.62 10.15
C LEU A 66 8.35 -3.37 9.49
N VAL A 67 7.48 -4.37 9.54
CA VAL A 67 6.19 -4.32 8.86
C VAL A 67 5.07 -4.62 9.84
N ASP A 68 4.16 -3.68 10.01
CA ASP A 68 2.84 -3.90 10.58
C ASP A 68 1.82 -4.06 9.45
N TYR A 69 0.70 -4.70 9.74
CA TYR A 69 -0.29 -4.98 8.70
C TYR A 69 -1.69 -5.11 9.29
N GLY A 70 -2.69 -4.83 8.44
CA GLY A 70 -4.08 -5.15 8.75
C GLY A 70 -4.44 -6.56 8.31
N GLN A 71 -5.48 -7.12 8.91
CA GLN A 71 -6.00 -8.43 8.51
C GLN A 71 -6.68 -8.33 7.15
N PHE A 72 -6.31 -9.20 6.21
CA PHE A 72 -6.88 -9.21 4.87
C PHE A 72 -8.40 -9.43 4.92
N GLY A 73 -9.15 -8.60 4.18
CA GLY A 73 -10.60 -8.72 4.05
C GLY A 73 -11.41 -8.27 5.26
N SER A 74 -10.79 -7.76 6.31
CA SER A 74 -11.51 -7.26 7.47
C SER A 74 -11.96 -5.81 7.30
N LEU A 75 -12.99 -5.42 8.05
CA LEU A 75 -13.35 -4.02 8.18
C LEU A 75 -12.34 -3.33 9.09
N MET A 76 -11.76 -2.25 8.60
CA MET A 76 -10.69 -1.55 9.30
C MET A 76 -10.96 -0.06 9.35
N LYS A 77 -10.56 0.55 10.47
CA LYS A 77 -10.41 2.00 10.56
C LYS A 77 -8.92 2.30 10.61
N VAL A 78 -8.45 3.07 9.66
CA VAL A 78 -7.02 3.43 9.56
C VAL A 78 -6.85 4.86 10.01
N LYS A 79 -6.04 5.04 11.06
CA LYS A 79 -5.70 6.38 11.57
C LYS A 79 -4.25 6.67 11.24
N LEU A 80 -4.02 7.79 10.59
CA LEU A 80 -2.68 8.20 10.21
C LEU A 80 -2.55 9.71 10.19
N VAL A 81 -1.32 10.18 10.24
CA VAL A 81 -0.99 11.58 9.96
C VAL A 81 -0.18 11.60 8.67
N ASN A 82 -0.72 12.26 7.65
CA ASN A 82 -0.02 12.42 6.38
C ASN A 82 0.89 13.65 6.46
N ASP A 83 2.18 13.38 6.64
CA ASP A 83 3.20 14.41 6.63
C ASP A 83 3.70 14.57 5.19
N GLY A 84 3.15 15.55 4.51
CA GLY A 84 3.44 15.71 3.10
C GLY A 84 2.91 17.01 2.53
N PRO A 85 2.47 17.03 1.26
CA PRO A 85 2.01 15.87 0.48
C PRO A 85 3.14 14.99 -0.06
N VAL A 86 3.14 13.71 0.31
CA VAL A 86 3.99 12.69 -0.28
C VAL A 86 3.16 11.43 -0.45
N THR A 87 2.44 11.35 -1.55
CA THR A 87 1.57 10.22 -1.87
C THR A 87 1.79 9.82 -3.32
N PHE A 88 2.11 8.56 -3.55
CA PHE A 88 2.36 8.05 -4.89
C PHE A 88 1.50 6.84 -5.17
N VAL A 89 1.04 6.73 -6.40
CA VAL A 89 0.39 5.52 -6.92
C VAL A 89 1.39 4.80 -7.79
N LEU A 90 1.70 3.57 -7.41
CA LEU A 90 2.62 2.72 -8.16
C LEU A 90 1.83 1.56 -8.77
N ASP A 91 1.91 1.44 -10.09
CA ASP A 91 1.24 0.40 -10.84
C ASP A 91 2.29 -0.35 -11.66
N SER A 92 2.30 -1.68 -11.53
CA SER A 92 3.25 -2.54 -12.27
C SER A 92 3.08 -2.48 -13.78
N LYS A 93 1.96 -1.95 -14.26
CA LYS A 93 1.67 -1.78 -15.69
C LYS A 93 2.18 -0.45 -16.26
N GLN A 94 2.76 0.37 -15.45
CA GLN A 94 3.36 1.64 -15.88
C GLN A 94 4.75 1.46 -16.47
#